data_8920f445dee794ff0099512b45003418
#
_entry.id   8920f445dee794ff0099512b45003418
#
_cell.length_a   1.000
_cell.length_b   1.000
_cell.length_c   1.000
_cell.angle_alpha   90.00
_cell.angle_beta   90.00
_cell.angle_gamma   90.00
#
_symmetry.space_group_name_H-M   'P 1'
#
loop_
_entity.id
_entity.type
_entity.pdbx_description
1 polymer ?
#
loop_
_entity_poly.entity_id
_entity_poly.type
_entity_poly.pdbx_seq_one_letter_code
_entity_poly.pdbx_strand_id
1 'polypeptide(L)'
;MKDFYEKYYARVDSSKAHATFCEKVFGMNLCQHGFADLHQLGLLIETTGIKATEKVIDIGSGNGRIAEYLSDRTGAHFTGLDFIPEAVMKARQLPGAKNGRLAFIEGDINALDLPRNGYDVVLSIDSIYFSSDYPTTISKLDETLRPGGRMGFLYSHGREPWVPKDQFPKETLPPDSTPLAQALTANGLAYTAMDLTDRDYELAKIRKRVLTELEGQFAEEDIMFVYENRLGEASGILNAIEEGLHRRYLYSVGRPG
;
A
#
# COMPACT_ATOMS: atom_id res chain seq x y z
N MET A 1 13.91 7.16 7.44
CA MET A 1 12.58 6.73 6.96
C MET A 1 11.56 6.74 8.09
N LYS A 2 11.79 6.04 9.21
CA LYS A 2 10.88 6.01 10.37
C LYS A 2 10.50 7.41 10.84
N ASP A 3 11.47 8.28 11.09
CA ASP A 3 11.26 9.67 11.55
C ASP A 3 10.37 10.50 10.62
N PHE A 4 10.46 10.25 9.30
CA PHE A 4 9.57 10.87 8.32
C PHE A 4 8.13 10.45 8.53
N TYR A 5 7.86 9.14 8.65
CA TYR A 5 6.49 8.64 8.84
C TYR A 5 5.91 9.04 10.20
N GLU A 6 6.70 9.04 11.27
CA GLU A 6 6.27 9.55 12.56
C GLU A 6 5.81 11.02 12.46
N LYS A 7 6.64 11.88 11.84
CA LYS A 7 6.29 13.27 11.58
C LYS A 7 5.08 13.41 10.67
N TYR A 8 5.01 12.59 9.63
CA TYR A 8 3.89 12.57 8.67
C TYR A 8 2.57 12.28 9.40
N TYR A 9 2.47 11.14 10.07
CA TYR A 9 1.23 10.76 10.77
C TYR A 9 0.88 11.71 11.93
N ALA A 10 1.85 12.36 12.55
CA ALA A 10 1.57 13.36 13.56
C ALA A 10 0.79 14.60 13.03
N ARG A 11 0.94 14.93 11.74
CA ARG A 11 0.44 16.20 11.17
C ARG A 11 -0.72 16.04 10.18
N VAL A 12 -0.74 14.98 9.36
CA VAL A 12 -1.65 14.89 8.22
C VAL A 12 -3.11 14.69 8.56
N ASP A 13 -3.44 14.06 9.69
CA ASP A 13 -4.83 13.81 10.10
C ASP A 13 -5.64 15.09 10.32
N SER A 14 -5.01 16.15 10.79
CA SER A 14 -5.65 17.45 11.05
C SER A 14 -5.52 18.43 9.87
N SER A 15 -4.78 18.06 8.82
CA SER A 15 -4.51 18.91 7.67
C SER A 15 -5.69 18.95 6.71
N LYS A 16 -6.22 20.14 6.44
CA LYS A 16 -7.24 20.35 5.40
C LYS A 16 -6.62 20.29 4.00
N ALA A 17 -5.43 20.81 3.84
CA ALA A 17 -4.69 20.75 2.58
C ALA A 17 -4.46 19.30 2.15
N HIS A 18 -3.97 18.44 3.06
CA HIS A 18 -3.76 17.02 2.79
C HIS A 18 -5.09 16.27 2.57
N ALA A 19 -6.13 16.58 3.33
CA ALA A 19 -7.46 16.00 3.14
C ALA A 19 -8.00 16.32 1.73
N THR A 20 -7.94 17.58 1.32
CA THR A 20 -8.36 18.04 -0.02
C THR A 20 -7.54 17.38 -1.12
N PHE A 21 -6.21 17.24 -0.91
CA PHE A 21 -5.34 16.51 -1.82
C PHE A 21 -5.80 15.05 -1.99
N CYS A 22 -6.02 14.34 -0.91
CA CYS A 22 -6.47 12.94 -0.95
C CYS A 22 -7.82 12.80 -1.68
N GLU A 23 -8.79 13.66 -1.39
CA GLU A 23 -10.11 13.64 -2.04
C GLU A 23 -10.01 13.86 -3.55
N LYS A 24 -9.26 14.88 -3.98
CA LYS A 24 -9.11 15.22 -5.40
C LYS A 24 -8.31 14.17 -6.20
N VAL A 25 -7.33 13.52 -5.56
CA VAL A 25 -6.44 12.57 -6.23
C VAL A 25 -6.97 11.15 -6.17
N PHE A 26 -7.35 10.69 -4.99
CA PHE A 26 -7.66 9.28 -4.76
C PHE A 26 -9.17 8.99 -4.74
N GLY A 27 -10.00 10.04 -4.75
CA GLY A 27 -11.46 9.95 -4.74
C GLY A 27 -12.07 9.96 -3.33
N MET A 28 -11.26 9.89 -2.28
CA MET A 28 -11.67 9.98 -0.88
C MET A 28 -10.47 10.33 0.01
N ASN A 29 -10.71 11.04 1.10
CA ASN A 29 -9.69 11.24 2.12
C ASN A 29 -9.57 10.01 3.03
N LEU A 30 -8.72 9.08 2.64
CA LEU A 30 -8.27 7.98 3.48
C LEU A 30 -6.96 8.31 4.23
N CYS A 31 -6.50 9.56 4.11
CA CYS A 31 -5.28 10.07 4.74
C CYS A 31 -4.05 9.16 4.50
N GLN A 32 -4.04 8.48 3.33
CA GLN A 32 -3.01 7.51 2.96
C GLN A 32 -1.72 8.19 2.51
N HIS A 33 -0.60 7.52 2.77
CA HIS A 33 0.69 7.84 2.15
C HIS A 33 0.85 7.13 0.80
N GLY A 34 0.35 5.93 0.64
CA GLY A 34 0.45 5.12 -0.57
C GLY A 34 -0.22 5.74 -1.81
N PHE A 35 -0.15 5.02 -2.93
CA PHE A 35 -0.55 5.49 -4.26
C PHE A 35 -1.92 4.94 -4.71
N ALA A 36 -2.51 4.03 -3.94
CA ALA A 36 -3.77 3.39 -4.29
C ALA A 36 -4.95 4.38 -4.23
N ASP A 37 -5.68 4.51 -5.34
CA ASP A 37 -6.96 5.19 -5.40
C ASP A 37 -8.15 4.22 -5.17
N LEU A 38 -9.36 4.76 -5.10
CA LEU A 38 -10.56 3.94 -4.89
C LEU A 38 -10.78 2.90 -6.00
N HIS A 39 -10.35 3.18 -7.24
CA HIS A 39 -10.44 2.21 -8.34
C HIS A 39 -9.51 1.02 -8.11
N GLN A 40 -8.25 1.27 -7.75
CA GLN A 40 -7.27 0.22 -7.44
C GLN A 40 -7.69 -0.60 -6.21
N LEU A 41 -8.25 0.05 -5.17
CA LEU A 41 -8.81 -0.64 -4.02
C LEU A 41 -10.04 -1.50 -4.39
N GLY A 42 -10.87 -1.02 -5.32
CA GLY A 42 -11.97 -1.82 -5.89
C GLY A 42 -11.48 -3.08 -6.60
N LEU A 43 -10.49 -2.93 -7.49
CA LEU A 43 -9.85 -4.08 -8.15
C LEU A 43 -9.22 -5.07 -7.16
N LEU A 44 -8.61 -4.58 -6.09
CA LEU A 44 -8.06 -5.43 -5.04
C LEU A 44 -9.14 -6.27 -4.35
N ILE A 45 -10.29 -5.66 -4.02
CA ILE A 45 -11.46 -6.39 -3.46
C ILE A 45 -11.95 -7.45 -4.44
N GLU A 46 -12.13 -7.09 -5.71
CA GLU A 46 -12.65 -7.98 -6.75
C GLU A 46 -11.73 -9.18 -6.98
N THR A 47 -10.44 -8.95 -7.15
CA THR A 47 -9.46 -10.01 -7.44
C THR A 47 -9.20 -10.92 -6.26
N THR A 48 -9.21 -10.39 -5.03
CA THR A 48 -9.08 -11.19 -3.82
C THR A 48 -10.41 -11.83 -3.38
N GLY A 49 -11.54 -11.31 -3.84
CA GLY A 49 -12.87 -11.82 -3.53
C GLY A 49 -13.17 -11.88 -2.02
N ILE A 50 -12.76 -10.85 -1.27
CA ILE A 50 -12.96 -10.77 0.20
C ILE A 50 -14.43 -10.87 0.56
N LYS A 51 -14.77 -11.72 1.52
CA LYS A 51 -16.14 -11.99 2.00
C LYS A 51 -16.36 -11.46 3.42
N ALA A 52 -17.59 -11.11 3.74
CA ALA A 52 -17.99 -10.50 5.01
C ALA A 52 -17.58 -11.26 6.29
N THR A 53 -17.40 -12.58 6.24
CA THR A 53 -17.03 -13.38 7.40
C THR A 53 -15.53 -13.66 7.51
N GLU A 54 -14.75 -13.17 6.56
CA GLU A 54 -13.32 -13.47 6.47
C GLU A 54 -12.48 -12.57 7.38
N LYS A 55 -11.35 -13.14 7.79
CA LYS A 55 -10.30 -12.42 8.52
C LYS A 55 -9.20 -11.99 7.56
N VAL A 56 -9.00 -10.71 7.46
CA VAL A 56 -8.00 -10.09 6.59
C VAL A 56 -6.89 -9.49 7.44
N ILE A 57 -5.64 -9.68 7.05
CA ILE A 57 -4.52 -8.89 7.58
C ILE A 57 -4.00 -7.94 6.51
N ASP A 58 -3.84 -6.68 6.87
CA ASP A 58 -3.28 -5.61 6.04
C ASP A 58 -1.89 -5.25 6.57
N ILE A 59 -0.86 -5.57 5.79
CA ILE A 59 0.55 -5.35 6.13
C ILE A 59 0.97 -3.94 5.71
N GLY A 60 1.42 -3.13 6.67
CA GLY A 60 1.71 -1.72 6.46
C GLY A 60 0.43 -0.87 6.39
N SER A 61 -0.50 -1.11 7.33
CA SER A 61 -1.84 -0.50 7.33
C SER A 61 -1.87 1.01 7.61
N GLY A 62 -0.74 1.61 8.00
CA GLY A 62 -0.66 3.01 8.36
C GLY A 62 -1.65 3.38 9.46
N ASN A 63 -2.37 4.50 9.26
CA ASN A 63 -3.40 4.98 10.18
C ASN A 63 -4.73 4.21 10.13
N GLY A 64 -4.79 3.10 9.40
CA GLY A 64 -5.91 2.16 9.37
C GLY A 64 -7.12 2.58 8.54
N ARG A 65 -7.13 3.77 7.91
CA ARG A 65 -8.31 4.26 7.17
C ARG A 65 -8.61 3.48 5.90
N ILE A 66 -7.58 2.94 5.24
CA ILE A 66 -7.79 2.01 4.11
C ILE A 66 -8.42 0.71 4.62
N ALA A 67 -7.89 0.12 5.69
CA ALA A 67 -8.46 -1.08 6.30
C ALA A 67 -9.91 -0.86 6.75
N GLU A 68 -10.22 0.31 7.32
CA GLU A 68 -11.58 0.73 7.67
C GLU A 68 -12.49 0.78 6.43
N TYR A 69 -12.06 1.45 5.37
CA TYR A 69 -12.80 1.54 4.11
C TYR A 69 -13.07 0.15 3.49
N LEU A 70 -12.05 -0.71 3.44
CA LEU A 70 -12.18 -2.06 2.92
C LEU A 70 -13.12 -2.92 3.78
N SER A 71 -13.03 -2.80 5.11
CA SER A 71 -13.94 -3.47 6.04
C SER A 71 -15.39 -3.04 5.84
N ASP A 72 -15.65 -1.75 5.61
CA ASP A 72 -17.00 -1.23 5.34
C ASP A 72 -17.55 -1.74 4.01
N ARG A 73 -16.70 -1.81 2.99
CA ARG A 73 -17.10 -2.27 1.65
C ARG A 73 -17.38 -3.76 1.59
N THR A 74 -16.67 -4.55 2.38
CA THR A 74 -16.71 -6.02 2.31
C THR A 74 -17.48 -6.66 3.47
N GLY A 75 -17.56 -5.98 4.61
CA GLY A 75 -18.05 -6.55 5.87
C GLY A 75 -17.05 -7.47 6.58
N ALA A 76 -15.83 -7.63 6.04
CA ALA A 76 -14.80 -8.49 6.60
C ALA A 76 -14.15 -7.91 7.87
N HIS A 77 -13.51 -8.79 8.64
CA HIS A 77 -12.74 -8.42 9.82
C HIS A 77 -11.30 -8.13 9.42
N PHE A 78 -10.81 -6.92 9.70
CA PHE A 78 -9.46 -6.51 9.37
C PHE A 78 -8.58 -6.40 10.61
N THR A 79 -7.37 -6.95 10.49
CA THR A 79 -6.25 -6.64 11.38
C THR A 79 -5.24 -5.84 10.58
N GLY A 80 -4.94 -4.62 10.99
CA GLY A 80 -3.86 -3.83 10.42
C GLY A 80 -2.57 -4.02 11.21
N LEU A 81 -1.45 -4.24 10.51
CA LEU A 81 -0.12 -4.28 11.10
C LEU A 81 0.71 -3.12 10.54
N ASP A 82 1.31 -2.34 11.42
CA ASP A 82 2.22 -1.27 11.01
C ASP A 82 3.36 -1.11 12.02
N PHE A 83 4.53 -0.66 11.54
CA PHE A 83 5.71 -0.51 12.39
C PHE A 83 5.86 0.91 12.98
N ILE A 84 4.99 1.85 12.59
CA ILE A 84 4.97 3.22 13.11
C ILE A 84 3.98 3.31 14.27
N PRO A 85 4.44 3.49 15.52
CA PRO A 85 3.57 3.52 16.70
C PRO A 85 2.48 4.60 16.61
N GLU A 86 2.80 5.80 16.10
CA GLU A 86 1.85 6.89 15.91
C GLU A 86 0.72 6.52 14.95
N ALA A 87 1.04 5.81 13.88
CA ALA A 87 0.04 5.35 12.92
C ALA A 87 -0.90 4.34 13.58
N VAL A 88 -0.36 3.35 14.29
CA VAL A 88 -1.14 2.34 15.01
C VAL A 88 -1.99 2.97 16.12
N MET A 89 -1.45 3.94 16.87
CA MET A 89 -2.21 4.67 17.89
C MET A 89 -3.42 5.37 17.28
N LYS A 90 -3.26 6.04 16.13
CA LYS A 90 -4.35 6.69 15.42
C LYS A 90 -5.35 5.71 14.86
N ALA A 91 -4.89 4.61 14.28
CA ALA A 91 -5.75 3.55 13.78
C ALA A 91 -6.66 2.96 14.88
N ARG A 92 -6.14 2.78 16.08
CA ARG A 92 -6.91 2.33 17.27
C ARG A 92 -7.97 3.33 17.73
N GLN A 93 -7.85 4.61 17.33
CA GLN A 93 -8.82 5.66 17.65
C GLN A 93 -9.93 5.81 16.61
N LEU A 94 -9.86 5.09 15.50
CA LEU A 94 -10.93 5.09 14.49
C LEU A 94 -12.26 4.71 15.14
N PRO A 95 -13.40 5.38 14.75
CA PRO A 95 -14.68 5.23 15.43
C PRO A 95 -15.11 3.78 15.53
N GLY A 96 -15.11 3.30 16.73
CA GLY A 96 -15.65 2.04 17.16
C GLY A 96 -15.16 0.91 16.28
N ALA A 97 -13.96 0.46 16.47
CA ALA A 97 -13.54 -0.81 15.90
C ALA A 97 -14.67 -1.53 15.11
N LYS A 98 -15.58 -0.74 14.56
CA LYS A 98 -16.74 -1.11 13.72
C LYS A 98 -17.41 -2.41 14.20
N ASN A 99 -17.87 -2.42 15.43
CA ASN A 99 -18.45 -3.60 16.08
C ASN A 99 -17.46 -4.79 16.19
N GLY A 100 -16.18 -4.50 16.46
CA GLY A 100 -15.14 -5.50 16.60
C GLY A 100 -14.55 -6.02 15.27
N ARG A 101 -14.87 -5.38 14.14
CA ARG A 101 -14.31 -5.79 12.83
C ARG A 101 -12.91 -5.25 12.54
N LEU A 102 -12.39 -4.32 13.34
CA LEU A 102 -11.05 -3.75 13.17
C LEU A 102 -10.18 -4.02 14.39
N ALA A 103 -8.96 -4.41 14.15
CA ALA A 103 -7.88 -4.50 15.14
C ALA A 103 -6.60 -3.94 14.54
N PHE A 104 -5.73 -3.32 15.36
CA PHE A 104 -4.46 -2.79 14.90
C PHE A 104 -3.34 -3.18 15.85
N ILE A 105 -2.27 -3.71 15.28
CA ILE A 105 -1.09 -4.20 16.00
C ILE A 105 0.17 -3.52 15.49
N GLU A 106 1.09 -3.24 16.40
CA GLU A 106 2.42 -2.77 16.07
C GLU A 106 3.29 -3.97 15.69
N GLY A 107 4.00 -3.89 14.56
CA GLY A 107 4.87 -4.96 14.10
C GLY A 107 5.68 -4.58 12.87
N ASP A 108 6.82 -5.26 12.69
CA ASP A 108 7.73 -5.05 11.58
C ASP A 108 7.57 -6.18 10.55
N ILE A 109 7.45 -5.81 9.27
CA ILE A 109 7.39 -6.75 8.15
C ILE A 109 8.62 -7.65 8.07
N ASN A 110 9.77 -7.19 8.58
CA ASN A 110 11.02 -7.94 8.63
C ASN A 110 11.10 -8.90 9.84
N ALA A 111 10.16 -8.80 10.77
CA ALA A 111 10.10 -9.62 12.00
C ALA A 111 8.67 -10.08 12.28
N LEU A 112 7.96 -10.56 11.26
CA LEU A 112 6.58 -11.00 11.37
C LEU A 112 6.41 -12.11 12.42
N ASP A 113 5.55 -11.83 13.41
CA ASP A 113 5.07 -12.79 14.41
C ASP A 113 3.53 -12.82 14.35
N LEU A 114 3.02 -13.60 13.43
CA LEU A 114 1.60 -13.73 13.13
C LEU A 114 1.13 -15.16 13.36
N PRO A 115 -0.14 -15.36 13.78
CA PRO A 115 -0.66 -16.70 14.02
C PRO A 115 -0.72 -17.52 12.72
N ARG A 116 -0.22 -18.74 12.74
CA ARG A 116 -0.38 -19.70 11.65
C ARG A 116 -1.86 -20.01 11.42
N ASN A 117 -2.27 -20.05 10.15
CA ASN A 117 -3.66 -20.28 9.76
C ASN A 117 -4.65 -19.30 10.44
N GLY A 118 -4.21 -18.07 10.70
CA GLY A 118 -4.99 -17.05 11.38
C GLY A 118 -5.94 -16.28 10.46
N TYR A 119 -5.58 -16.16 9.17
CA TYR A 119 -6.23 -15.26 8.23
C TYR A 119 -6.70 -15.99 6.96
N ASP A 120 -7.75 -15.46 6.36
CA ASP A 120 -8.28 -15.90 5.07
C ASP A 120 -7.64 -15.13 3.91
N VAL A 121 -7.26 -13.86 4.17
CA VAL A 121 -6.65 -12.98 3.18
C VAL A 121 -5.49 -12.18 3.80
N VAL A 122 -4.40 -12.08 3.06
CA VAL A 122 -3.30 -11.14 3.31
C VAL A 122 -3.33 -10.04 2.27
N LEU A 123 -3.27 -8.80 2.70
CA LEU A 123 -3.11 -7.63 1.84
C LEU A 123 -1.79 -6.91 2.15
N SER A 124 -1.18 -6.33 1.13
CA SER A 124 -0.13 -5.33 1.27
C SER A 124 -0.33 -4.26 0.19
N ILE A 125 -0.67 -3.07 0.64
CA ILE A 125 -0.99 -1.94 -0.21
C ILE A 125 0.14 -0.93 -0.10
N ASP A 126 0.98 -0.86 -1.12
CA ASP A 126 2.14 0.03 -1.15
C ASP A 126 3.09 -0.13 0.05
N SER A 127 3.33 -1.36 0.52
CA SER A 127 4.13 -1.61 1.72
C SER A 127 5.09 -2.80 1.65
N ILE A 128 4.87 -3.79 0.78
CA ILE A 128 5.72 -5.01 0.71
C ILE A 128 7.19 -4.69 0.42
N TYR A 129 7.48 -3.57 -0.25
CA TYR A 129 8.83 -3.14 -0.59
C TYR A 129 9.66 -2.65 0.61
N PHE A 130 9.08 -2.56 1.81
CA PHE A 130 9.83 -2.37 3.07
C PHE A 130 10.42 -3.67 3.61
N SER A 131 10.09 -4.82 3.00
CA SER A 131 10.76 -6.09 3.29
C SER A 131 12.20 -6.06 2.78
N SER A 132 13.14 -6.46 3.62
CA SER A 132 14.55 -6.66 3.25
C SER A 132 14.82 -8.04 2.64
N ASP A 133 13.88 -8.98 2.78
CA ASP A 133 13.97 -10.36 2.28
C ASP A 133 12.57 -10.84 1.84
N TYR A 134 12.25 -10.59 0.58
CA TYR A 134 10.97 -10.98 0.00
C TYR A 134 10.66 -12.49 0.15
N PRO A 135 11.57 -13.42 -0.21
CA PRO A 135 11.30 -14.85 -0.07
C PRO A 135 10.89 -15.26 1.35
N THR A 136 11.62 -14.81 2.35
CA THR A 136 11.30 -15.11 3.77
C THR A 136 9.99 -14.45 4.19
N THR A 137 9.75 -13.20 3.80
CA THR A 137 8.50 -12.49 4.13
C THR A 137 7.30 -13.18 3.50
N ILE A 138 7.36 -13.54 2.21
CA ILE A 138 6.28 -14.25 1.52
C ILE A 138 6.01 -15.61 2.17
N SER A 139 7.06 -16.38 2.54
CA SER A 139 6.90 -17.64 3.27
C SER A 139 6.14 -17.47 4.58
N LYS A 140 6.48 -16.45 5.37
CA LYS A 140 5.80 -16.16 6.63
C LYS A 140 4.36 -15.71 6.42
N LEU A 141 4.08 -14.89 5.41
CA LEU A 141 2.72 -14.49 5.06
C LEU A 141 1.88 -15.69 4.61
N ASP A 142 2.45 -16.61 3.83
CA ASP A 142 1.78 -17.83 3.42
C ASP A 142 1.44 -18.75 4.62
N GLU A 143 2.34 -18.86 5.60
CA GLU A 143 2.10 -19.61 6.84
C GLU A 143 0.93 -19.03 7.67
N THR A 144 0.63 -17.74 7.54
CA THR A 144 -0.50 -17.12 8.25
C THR A 144 -1.85 -17.44 7.62
N LEU A 145 -1.85 -17.86 6.37
CA LEU A 145 -3.06 -18.15 5.63
C LEU A 145 -3.66 -19.52 6.02
N ARG A 146 -4.97 -19.54 6.15
CA ARG A 146 -5.75 -20.77 6.22
C ARG A 146 -5.68 -21.53 4.90
N PRO A 147 -6.00 -22.85 4.91
CA PRO A 147 -6.20 -23.59 3.67
C PRO A 147 -7.20 -22.87 2.75
N GLY A 148 -6.83 -22.66 1.48
CA GLY A 148 -7.62 -21.87 0.52
C GLY A 148 -7.52 -20.37 0.69
N GLY A 149 -6.66 -19.89 1.58
CA GLY A 149 -6.36 -18.46 1.74
C GLY A 149 -5.65 -17.88 0.52
N ARG A 150 -5.64 -16.54 0.43
CA ARG A 150 -5.11 -15.81 -0.71
C ARG A 150 -4.45 -14.50 -0.33
N MET A 151 -3.65 -13.92 -1.24
CA MET A 151 -2.99 -12.64 -1.00
C MET A 151 -3.28 -11.66 -2.14
N GLY A 152 -3.27 -10.37 -1.80
CA GLY A 152 -3.37 -9.27 -2.76
C GLY A 152 -2.29 -8.22 -2.49
N PHE A 153 -1.56 -7.83 -3.53
CA PHE A 153 -0.49 -6.85 -3.43
C PHE A 153 -0.69 -5.73 -4.45
N LEU A 154 -0.86 -4.50 -4.00
CA LEU A 154 -0.62 -3.33 -4.84
C LEU A 154 0.85 -2.97 -4.71
N TYR A 155 1.59 -3.09 -5.82
CA TYR A 155 3.05 -3.09 -5.82
C TYR A 155 3.60 -2.24 -6.95
N SER A 156 4.48 -1.32 -6.62
CA SER A 156 5.26 -0.55 -7.58
C SER A 156 6.68 -1.10 -7.65
N HIS A 157 7.23 -1.20 -8.86
CA HIS A 157 8.62 -1.58 -9.09
C HIS A 157 9.23 -0.67 -10.13
N GLY A 158 10.38 -0.10 -9.81
CA GLY A 158 11.04 0.82 -10.71
C GLY A 158 12.40 1.27 -10.20
N ARG A 159 13.03 2.11 -11.00
CA ARG A 159 14.33 2.69 -10.68
C ARG A 159 14.22 3.72 -9.57
N GLU A 160 14.96 3.51 -8.52
CA GLU A 160 15.13 4.51 -7.47
C GLU A 160 15.92 5.73 -7.98
N PRO A 161 15.60 6.95 -7.52
CA PRO A 161 16.24 8.18 -8.03
C PRO A 161 17.78 8.19 -7.93
N TRP A 162 18.34 7.50 -6.94
CA TRP A 162 19.80 7.42 -6.72
C TRP A 162 20.49 6.32 -7.52
N VAL A 163 19.76 5.45 -8.23
CA VAL A 163 20.32 4.43 -9.11
C VAL A 163 20.52 5.01 -10.49
N PRO A 164 21.72 5.00 -11.08
CA PRO A 164 21.94 5.40 -12.47
C PRO A 164 21.06 4.61 -13.44
N LYS A 165 20.57 5.26 -14.50
CA LYS A 165 19.61 4.66 -15.45
C LYS A 165 20.19 3.44 -16.17
N ASP A 166 21.47 3.45 -16.48
CA ASP A 166 22.22 2.38 -17.14
C ASP A 166 22.56 1.22 -16.20
N GLN A 167 22.39 1.41 -14.89
CA GLN A 167 22.62 0.38 -13.88
C GLN A 167 21.32 -0.26 -13.37
N PHE A 168 20.16 0.29 -13.75
CA PHE A 168 18.88 -0.29 -13.37
C PHE A 168 18.55 -1.52 -14.23
N PRO A 169 18.32 -2.71 -13.62
CA PRO A 169 18.06 -3.96 -14.34
C PRO A 169 16.61 -3.96 -14.89
N LYS A 170 16.43 -3.41 -16.11
CA LYS A 170 15.11 -3.31 -16.77
C LYS A 170 14.43 -4.65 -16.98
N GLU A 171 15.19 -5.73 -17.04
CA GLU A 171 14.69 -7.11 -17.09
C GLU A 171 13.88 -7.53 -15.87
N THR A 172 13.93 -6.76 -14.78
CA THR A 172 13.10 -6.97 -13.60
C THR A 172 11.74 -6.27 -13.67
N LEU A 173 11.47 -5.48 -14.70
CA LEU A 173 10.20 -4.74 -14.85
C LEU A 173 9.02 -5.62 -15.29
N PRO A 174 9.16 -6.65 -16.15
CA PRO A 174 8.04 -7.51 -16.49
C PRO A 174 7.38 -8.14 -15.26
N PRO A 175 6.06 -8.38 -15.29
CA PRO A 175 5.30 -8.83 -14.11
C PRO A 175 5.82 -10.13 -13.50
N ASP A 176 6.39 -11.02 -14.32
CA ASP A 176 6.94 -12.30 -13.86
C ASP A 176 8.40 -12.20 -13.38
N SER A 177 9.03 -11.05 -13.57
CA SER A 177 10.46 -10.83 -13.29
C SER A 177 10.69 -9.90 -12.11
N THR A 178 9.64 -9.30 -11.55
CA THR A 178 9.80 -8.41 -10.38
C THR A 178 10.30 -9.18 -9.16
N PRO A 179 11.01 -8.53 -8.22
CA PRO A 179 11.44 -9.17 -6.97
C PRO A 179 10.30 -9.86 -6.21
N LEU A 180 9.10 -9.26 -6.22
CA LEU A 180 7.91 -9.88 -5.60
C LEU A 180 7.49 -11.14 -6.34
N ALA A 181 7.41 -11.11 -7.68
CA ALA A 181 7.05 -12.28 -8.49
C ALA A 181 8.04 -13.44 -8.33
N GLN A 182 9.33 -13.12 -8.28
CA GLN A 182 10.37 -14.12 -8.04
C GLN A 182 10.22 -14.77 -6.66
N ALA A 183 9.89 -13.98 -5.62
CA ALA A 183 9.65 -14.50 -4.29
C ALA A 183 8.38 -15.38 -4.21
N LEU A 184 7.31 -14.99 -4.89
CA LEU A 184 6.09 -15.80 -5.01
C LEU A 184 6.39 -17.15 -5.67
N THR A 185 7.11 -17.12 -6.79
CA THR A 185 7.53 -18.32 -7.54
C THR A 185 8.44 -19.21 -6.68
N ALA A 186 9.42 -18.64 -5.98
CA ALA A 186 10.33 -19.38 -5.10
C ALA A 186 9.62 -20.09 -3.96
N ASN A 187 8.47 -19.56 -3.51
CA ASN A 187 7.60 -20.18 -2.51
C ASN A 187 6.53 -21.12 -3.13
N GLY A 188 6.59 -21.40 -4.43
CA GLY A 188 5.64 -22.29 -5.11
C GLY A 188 4.23 -21.74 -5.21
N LEU A 189 4.04 -20.42 -5.10
CA LEU A 189 2.75 -19.75 -5.12
C LEU A 189 2.38 -19.35 -6.55
N ALA A 190 1.21 -19.78 -6.99
CA ALA A 190 0.63 -19.33 -8.26
C ALA A 190 0.00 -17.94 -8.09
N TYR A 191 0.20 -17.07 -9.05
CA TYR A 191 -0.34 -15.71 -9.04
C TYR A 191 -0.80 -15.26 -10.43
N THR A 192 -1.61 -14.21 -10.43
CA THR A 192 -1.88 -13.39 -11.61
C THR A 192 -1.38 -11.97 -11.34
N ALA A 193 -0.98 -11.26 -12.39
CA ALA A 193 -0.56 -9.86 -12.31
C ALA A 193 -1.37 -9.02 -13.30
N MET A 194 -1.97 -7.93 -12.80
CA MET A 194 -2.64 -6.92 -13.61
C MET A 194 -1.74 -5.69 -13.68
N ASP A 195 -1.43 -5.24 -14.89
CA ASP A 195 -0.64 -4.00 -15.08
C ASP A 195 -1.54 -2.77 -14.85
N LEU A 196 -1.15 -1.93 -13.92
CA LEU A 196 -1.80 -0.68 -13.54
C LEU A 196 -0.94 0.55 -13.86
N THR A 197 0.12 0.39 -14.65
CA THR A 197 1.10 1.44 -14.94
C THR A 197 0.47 2.68 -15.58
N ASP A 198 -0.44 2.49 -16.54
CA ASP A 198 -1.14 3.61 -17.18
C ASP A 198 -2.01 4.37 -16.17
N ARG A 199 -2.64 3.66 -15.22
CA ARG A 199 -3.40 4.29 -14.15
C ARG A 199 -2.52 5.08 -13.21
N ASP A 200 -1.36 4.55 -12.85
CA ASP A 200 -0.38 5.21 -11.99
C ASP A 200 0.18 6.48 -12.66
N TYR A 201 0.42 6.42 -13.97
CA TYR A 201 0.82 7.58 -14.78
C TYR A 201 -0.21 8.71 -14.72
N GLU A 202 -1.48 8.40 -14.97
CA GLU A 202 -2.55 9.41 -14.91
C GLU A 202 -2.73 9.96 -13.49
N LEU A 203 -2.65 9.11 -12.46
CA LEU A 203 -2.68 9.56 -11.06
C LEU A 203 -1.51 10.47 -10.72
N ALA A 204 -0.31 10.18 -11.19
CA ALA A 204 0.87 11.01 -10.94
C ALA A 204 0.71 12.41 -11.57
N LYS A 205 0.10 12.51 -12.77
CA LYS A 205 -0.23 13.80 -13.40
C LYS A 205 -1.26 14.58 -12.56
N ILE A 206 -2.31 13.90 -12.10
CA ILE A 206 -3.35 14.51 -11.24
C ILE A 206 -2.72 14.99 -9.93
N ARG A 207 -1.90 14.16 -9.28
CA ARG A 207 -1.17 14.49 -8.04
C ARG A 207 -0.35 15.75 -8.20
N LYS A 208 0.47 15.83 -9.26
CA LYS A 208 1.31 17.02 -9.53
C LYS A 208 0.48 18.28 -9.70
N ARG A 209 -0.60 18.21 -10.49
CA ARG A 209 -1.50 19.35 -10.71
C ARG A 209 -2.16 19.81 -9.41
N VAL A 210 -2.76 18.87 -8.65
CA VAL A 210 -3.47 19.18 -7.41
C VAL A 210 -2.51 19.74 -6.35
N LEU A 211 -1.29 19.23 -6.25
CA LEU A 211 -0.27 19.78 -5.36
C LEU A 211 0.06 21.22 -5.71
N THR A 212 0.28 21.53 -6.99
CA THR A 212 0.52 22.91 -7.43
C THR A 212 -0.63 23.85 -7.06
N GLU A 213 -1.89 23.39 -7.18
CA GLU A 213 -3.07 24.16 -6.77
C GLU A 213 -3.14 24.40 -5.24
N LEU A 214 -2.60 23.49 -4.44
CA LEU A 214 -2.71 23.49 -2.97
C LEU A 214 -1.45 24.01 -2.25
N GLU A 215 -0.37 24.37 -2.96
CA GLU A 215 0.92 24.75 -2.37
C GLU A 215 0.78 25.77 -1.23
N GLY A 216 0.01 26.87 -1.46
CA GLY A 216 -0.23 27.88 -0.45
C GLY A 216 -0.91 27.33 0.80
N GLN A 217 -1.84 26.40 0.65
CA GLN A 217 -2.53 25.79 1.80
C GLN A 217 -1.60 24.89 2.62
N PHE A 218 -0.70 24.12 1.95
CA PHE A 218 0.33 23.36 2.64
C PHE A 218 1.30 24.25 3.41
N ALA A 219 1.64 25.41 2.84
CA ALA A 219 2.49 26.41 3.50
C ALA A 219 1.81 27.04 4.73
N GLU A 220 0.53 27.44 4.61
CA GLU A 220 -0.26 27.99 5.73
C GLU A 220 -0.42 27.00 6.90
N GLU A 221 -0.45 25.70 6.62
CA GLU A 221 -0.55 24.64 7.64
C GLU A 221 0.81 24.17 8.18
N ASP A 222 1.93 24.76 7.76
CA ASP A 222 3.30 24.41 8.16
C ASP A 222 3.62 22.91 7.92
N ILE A 223 3.21 22.38 6.75
CA ILE A 223 3.44 20.98 6.34
C ILE A 223 4.07 20.88 4.94
N MET A 224 4.92 21.84 4.59
CA MET A 224 5.64 21.85 3.30
C MET A 224 6.48 20.59 3.07
N PHE A 225 6.96 19.93 4.12
CA PHE A 225 7.67 18.66 4.00
C PHE A 225 6.79 17.55 3.40
N VAL A 226 5.46 17.58 3.64
CA VAL A 226 4.50 16.65 3.02
C VAL A 226 4.31 17.01 1.55
N TYR A 227 4.13 18.30 1.26
CA TYR A 227 4.02 18.82 -0.11
C TYR A 227 5.22 18.42 -0.97
N GLU A 228 6.43 18.71 -0.49
CA GLU A 228 7.68 18.43 -1.21
C GLU A 228 7.88 16.92 -1.45
N ASN A 229 7.60 16.09 -0.46
CA ASN A 229 7.66 14.65 -0.61
C ASN A 229 6.68 14.16 -1.68
N ARG A 230 5.41 14.57 -1.60
CA ARG A 230 4.36 14.19 -2.55
C ARG A 230 4.65 14.66 -3.97
N LEU A 231 5.17 15.86 -4.12
CA LEU A 231 5.52 16.43 -5.43
C LEU A 231 6.73 15.70 -6.03
N GLY A 232 7.72 15.39 -5.19
CA GLY A 232 8.89 14.61 -5.58
C GLY A 232 8.51 13.20 -6.07
N GLU A 233 7.66 12.51 -5.33
CA GLU A 233 7.13 11.20 -5.72
C GLU A 233 6.35 11.25 -7.04
N ALA A 234 5.40 12.20 -7.18
CA ALA A 234 4.61 12.32 -8.39
C ALA A 234 5.48 12.62 -9.62
N SER A 235 6.47 13.51 -9.48
CA SER A 235 7.41 13.86 -10.56
C SER A 235 8.34 12.68 -10.88
N GLY A 236 8.82 11.98 -9.87
CA GLY A 236 9.67 10.80 -10.03
C GLY A 236 8.98 9.67 -10.77
N ILE A 237 7.74 9.37 -10.40
CA ILE A 237 6.92 8.33 -11.06
C ILE A 237 6.66 8.70 -12.51
N LEU A 238 6.25 9.95 -12.80
CA LEU A 238 6.02 10.40 -14.19
C LEU A 238 7.26 10.18 -15.05
N ASN A 239 8.40 10.72 -14.62
CA ASN A 239 9.64 10.60 -15.37
C ASN A 239 10.06 9.14 -15.55
N ALA A 240 9.93 8.32 -14.50
CA ALA A 240 10.34 6.93 -14.56
C ALA A 240 9.43 6.09 -15.49
N ILE A 241 8.12 6.38 -15.56
CA ILE A 241 7.22 5.71 -16.50
C ILE A 241 7.52 6.13 -17.94
N GLU A 242 7.70 7.43 -18.20
CA GLU A 242 8.05 7.96 -19.53
C GLU A 242 9.38 7.40 -20.05
N GLU A 243 10.32 7.12 -19.16
CA GLU A 243 11.61 6.49 -19.47
C GLU A 243 11.55 4.96 -19.56
N GLY A 244 10.40 4.35 -19.30
CA GLY A 244 10.23 2.89 -19.25
C GLY A 244 10.99 2.23 -18.10
N LEU A 245 11.09 2.90 -16.95
CA LEU A 245 11.86 2.50 -15.76
C LEU A 245 10.98 2.29 -14.52
N HIS A 246 9.66 2.25 -14.68
CA HIS A 246 8.71 2.02 -13.59
C HIS A 246 7.51 1.22 -14.09
N ARG A 247 6.99 0.36 -13.22
CA ARG A 247 5.74 -0.38 -13.41
C ARG A 247 4.96 -0.44 -12.11
N ARG A 248 3.63 -0.52 -12.23
CA ARG A 248 2.72 -0.75 -11.13
C ARG A 248 1.84 -1.95 -11.42
N TYR A 249 1.73 -2.85 -10.46
CA TYR A 249 0.99 -4.10 -10.59
C TYR A 249 0.03 -4.33 -9.43
N LEU A 250 -1.07 -5.01 -9.72
CA LEU A 250 -1.87 -5.73 -8.74
C LEU A 250 -1.56 -7.22 -8.91
N TYR A 251 -0.89 -7.80 -7.91
CA TYR A 251 -0.70 -9.25 -7.83
C TYR A 251 -1.82 -9.88 -7.00
N SER A 252 -2.42 -10.93 -7.52
CA SER A 252 -3.38 -11.77 -6.81
C SER A 252 -2.83 -13.18 -6.73
N VAL A 253 -2.68 -13.68 -5.51
CA VAL A 253 -2.12 -15.00 -5.20
C VAL A 253 -3.25 -15.86 -4.64
N GLY A 254 -3.55 -16.95 -5.31
CA GLY A 254 -4.52 -17.95 -4.86
C GLY A 254 -3.83 -19.29 -4.64
N ARG A 255 -4.22 -20.01 -3.58
CA ARG A 255 -3.91 -21.45 -3.53
C ARG A 255 -4.97 -22.15 -4.38
N PRO A 256 -4.56 -23.05 -5.30
CA PRO A 256 -5.53 -23.96 -5.90
C PRO A 256 -6.21 -24.72 -4.75
N GLY A 257 -7.55 -24.72 -4.78
CA GLY A 257 -8.38 -25.43 -3.82
C GLY A 257 -8.25 -26.94 -3.94
#